data_955ba7b7c97a0eb90c91b8241df3e020
#
_entry.id   955ba7b7c97a0eb90c91b8241df3e020
#
_cell.length_a   1.000
_cell.length_b   1.000
_cell.length_c   1.000
_cell.angle_alpha   90.00
_cell.angle_beta   90.00
_cell.angle_gamma   90.00
#
_symmetry.space_group_name_H-M   'P 1'
#
loop_
_entity.id
_entity.type
_entity.pdbx_description
1 polymer ?
#
loop_
_entity_poly.entity_id
_entity_poly.type
_entity_poly.pdbx_seq_one_letter_code
_entity_poly.pdbx_strand_id
1 'polypeptide(L)'
;NNNIFQIFNEIAEANLNQSKPTVVCFSAFPNTEMQSKLNLSKIKNIRIRIITRSGNLYNENELLRLNMNEAKSIIVLNDESVVDFNIESTLLVTRKILSDVKVPVIAQFNNSENIDIFSRSDKNLLPVNNSSVMASITTQAIRNKEISEVILDFLDYDGDEIYFFPPDILAGKTFDQCKLQVMNISIFGIFTN
;
A
#
# COMPACT_ATOMS: atom_id res chain seq x y z
N ASN A 1 9.79 12.84 -0.04
CA ASN A 1 9.79 11.49 -0.62
C ASN A 1 9.11 11.55 -1.98
N ASN A 2 9.85 11.27 -3.09
CA ASN A 2 9.29 11.32 -4.45
C ASN A 2 8.25 10.21 -4.68
N ASN A 3 8.28 9.16 -3.89
CA ASN A 3 7.39 8.00 -4.01
C ASN A 3 5.91 8.32 -3.72
N ILE A 4 5.63 9.39 -2.96
CA ILE A 4 4.24 9.76 -2.64
C ILE A 4 3.42 10.12 -3.88
N PHE A 5 4.04 10.73 -4.89
CA PHE A 5 3.36 11.10 -6.13
C PHE A 5 3.03 9.87 -6.99
N GLN A 6 3.90 8.88 -6.96
CA GLN A 6 3.66 7.61 -7.61
C GLN A 6 2.49 6.88 -6.93
N ILE A 7 2.47 6.83 -5.59
CA ILE A 7 1.35 6.26 -4.84
C ILE A 7 0.03 6.98 -5.17
N PHE A 8 0.02 8.31 -5.33
CA PHE A 8 -1.18 9.02 -5.72
C PHE A 8 -1.66 8.66 -7.13
N ASN A 9 -0.75 8.44 -8.08
CA ASN A 9 -1.10 7.98 -9.41
C ASN A 9 -1.72 6.58 -9.36
N GLU A 10 -1.09 5.62 -8.66
CA GLU A 10 -1.61 4.27 -8.48
C GLU A 10 -3.00 4.25 -7.81
N ILE A 11 -3.21 5.06 -6.76
CA ILE A 11 -4.53 5.19 -6.12
C ILE A 11 -5.55 5.78 -7.11
N ALA A 12 -5.15 6.70 -7.98
CA ALA A 12 -6.04 7.27 -8.98
C ALA A 12 -6.44 6.23 -10.04
N GLU A 13 -5.50 5.45 -10.54
CA GLU A 13 -5.73 4.37 -11.51
C GLU A 13 -6.62 3.27 -10.89
N ALA A 14 -6.31 2.80 -9.68
CA ALA A 14 -7.09 1.80 -8.95
C ALA A 14 -8.57 2.20 -8.72
N ASN A 15 -8.90 3.47 -8.84
CA ASN A 15 -10.25 3.99 -8.58
C ASN A 15 -10.91 4.62 -9.81
N LEU A 16 -10.47 4.30 -11.03
CA LEU A 16 -11.04 4.84 -12.26
C LEU A 16 -12.56 4.60 -12.40
N ASN A 17 -13.03 3.47 -11.93
CA ASN A 17 -14.41 3.01 -12.00
C ASN A 17 -15.24 3.33 -10.75
N GLN A 18 -14.67 4.05 -9.78
CA GLN A 18 -15.32 4.37 -8.51
C GLN A 18 -15.56 5.87 -8.34
N SER A 19 -16.30 6.23 -7.27
CA SER A 19 -16.41 7.62 -6.85
C SER A 19 -15.03 8.17 -6.47
N LYS A 20 -14.80 9.46 -6.77
CA LYS A 20 -13.53 10.15 -6.52
C LYS A 20 -13.04 9.95 -5.08
N PRO A 21 -11.96 9.18 -4.83
CA PRO A 21 -11.47 8.92 -3.49
C PRO A 21 -10.83 10.17 -2.90
N THR A 22 -10.89 10.27 -1.57
CA THR A 22 -10.21 11.32 -0.82
C THR A 22 -8.99 10.74 -0.13
N VAL A 23 -7.83 11.33 -0.36
CA VAL A 23 -6.56 10.99 0.30
C VAL A 23 -6.18 12.12 1.23
N VAL A 24 -6.02 11.81 2.52
CA VAL A 24 -5.52 12.76 3.52
C VAL A 24 -4.02 12.53 3.69
N CYS A 25 -3.23 13.52 3.31
CA CYS A 25 -1.78 13.49 3.47
C CYS A 25 -1.41 14.26 4.75
N PHE A 26 -0.87 13.56 5.74
CA PHE A 26 -0.45 14.12 7.02
C PHE A 26 1.07 14.04 7.17
N SER A 27 1.70 15.15 7.53
CA SER A 27 3.15 15.26 7.67
C SER A 27 3.54 16.37 8.63
N ALA A 28 4.79 16.31 9.13
CA ALA A 28 5.38 17.41 9.91
C ALA A 28 5.71 18.67 9.05
N PHE A 29 5.71 18.53 7.71
CA PHE A 29 5.95 19.68 6.83
C PHE A 29 4.79 20.67 6.84
N PRO A 30 5.04 21.98 6.69
CA PRO A 30 4.00 22.99 6.55
C PRO A 30 3.05 22.69 5.37
N ASN A 31 1.76 22.97 5.56
CA ASN A 31 0.75 22.76 4.51
C ASN A 31 1.09 23.49 3.20
N THR A 32 1.64 24.70 3.30
CA THR A 32 2.05 25.51 2.13
C THR A 32 3.13 24.80 1.31
N GLU A 33 4.09 24.18 1.97
CA GLU A 33 5.16 23.41 1.29
C GLU A 33 4.60 22.15 0.63
N MET A 34 3.74 21.40 1.33
CA MET A 34 3.10 20.21 0.76
C MET A 34 2.26 20.57 -0.45
N GLN A 35 1.46 21.63 -0.38
CA GLN A 35 0.64 22.11 -1.50
C GLN A 35 1.50 22.58 -2.68
N SER A 36 2.60 23.28 -2.42
CA SER A 36 3.53 23.70 -3.48
C SER A 36 4.12 22.50 -4.21
N LYS A 37 4.56 21.46 -3.48
CA LYS A 37 5.07 20.22 -4.07
C LYS A 37 4.00 19.48 -4.88
N LEU A 38 2.76 19.43 -4.39
CA LEU A 38 1.64 18.85 -5.12
C LEU A 38 1.31 19.60 -6.41
N ASN A 39 1.33 20.93 -6.39
CA ASN A 39 1.08 21.74 -7.57
C ASN A 39 2.18 21.63 -8.63
N LEU A 40 3.43 21.41 -8.21
CA LEU A 40 4.57 21.17 -9.10
C LEU A 40 4.61 19.74 -9.64
N SER A 41 3.99 18.79 -8.95
CA SER A 41 3.91 17.43 -9.41
C SER A 41 2.92 17.32 -10.58
N LYS A 42 3.36 16.73 -11.68
CA LYS A 42 2.48 16.35 -12.79
C LYS A 42 1.71 15.07 -12.39
N ILE A 43 0.76 15.18 -11.47
CA ILE A 43 -0.14 14.07 -11.18
C ILE A 43 -0.96 13.84 -12.46
N LYS A 44 -0.74 12.70 -13.10
CA LYS A 44 -1.34 12.36 -14.41
C LYS A 44 -2.86 12.29 -14.35
N ASN A 45 -3.43 11.98 -13.20
CA ASN A 45 -4.85 11.74 -13.04
C ASN A 45 -5.44 12.57 -11.88
N ILE A 46 -6.34 13.50 -12.20
CA ILE A 46 -6.98 14.40 -11.23
C ILE A 46 -8.21 13.72 -10.56
N ARG A 47 -8.37 12.40 -10.66
CA ARG A 47 -9.55 11.70 -10.14
C ARG A 47 -9.51 11.45 -8.62
N ILE A 48 -8.48 11.89 -7.92
CA ILE A 48 -8.41 11.85 -6.46
C ILE A 48 -8.54 13.25 -5.87
N ARG A 49 -9.09 13.34 -4.65
CA ARG A 49 -9.10 14.56 -3.85
C ARG A 49 -8.01 14.45 -2.79
N ILE A 50 -6.97 15.30 -2.88
CA ILE A 50 -5.88 15.32 -1.90
C ILE A 50 -6.14 16.44 -0.90
N ILE A 51 -6.07 16.11 0.39
CA ILE A 51 -6.18 17.04 1.51
C ILE A 51 -4.88 16.97 2.29
N THR A 52 -4.16 18.08 2.40
CA THR A 52 -2.95 18.16 3.22
C THR A 52 -3.28 18.62 4.64
N ARG A 53 -2.62 18.02 5.61
CA ARG A 53 -2.67 18.39 7.03
C ARG A 53 -1.25 18.35 7.60
N SER A 54 -0.88 19.40 8.34
CA SER A 54 0.41 19.48 9.00
C SER A 54 0.25 19.18 10.48
N GLY A 55 1.21 18.44 11.06
CA GLY A 55 1.20 18.15 12.48
C GLY A 55 2.27 17.15 12.90
N ASN A 56 2.27 16.81 14.18
CA ASN A 56 3.20 15.87 14.77
C ASN A 56 2.65 14.43 14.66
N LEU A 57 3.38 13.57 13.95
CA LEU A 57 3.04 12.15 13.70
C LEU A 57 2.99 11.30 15.00
N TYR A 58 3.56 11.79 16.08
CA TYR A 58 3.60 11.10 17.38
C TYR A 58 2.56 11.64 18.38
N ASN A 59 1.80 12.66 17.98
CA ASN A 59 0.78 13.26 18.84
C ASN A 59 -0.59 12.64 18.57
N GLU A 60 -1.08 11.89 19.55
CA GLU A 60 -2.38 11.19 19.47
C GLU A 60 -3.54 12.16 19.16
N ASN A 61 -3.59 13.32 19.79
CA ASN A 61 -4.66 14.30 19.59
C ASN A 61 -4.68 14.86 18.17
N GLU A 62 -3.52 14.96 17.53
CA GLU A 62 -3.43 15.44 16.15
C GLU A 62 -3.83 14.33 15.16
N LEU A 63 -3.45 13.09 15.43
CA LEU A 63 -3.84 11.95 14.62
C LEU A 63 -5.34 11.64 14.75
N LEU A 64 -5.95 11.82 15.91
CA LEU A 64 -7.40 11.67 16.11
C LEU A 64 -8.22 12.61 15.21
N ARG A 65 -7.69 13.79 14.89
CA ARG A 65 -8.35 14.75 13.98
C ARG A 65 -8.39 14.30 12.53
N LEU A 66 -7.66 13.24 12.17
CA LEU A 66 -7.65 12.68 10.82
C LEU A 66 -8.81 11.72 10.58
N ASN A 67 -9.58 11.39 11.61
CA ASN A 67 -10.69 10.44 11.55
C ASN A 67 -10.29 9.08 10.97
N MET A 68 -9.16 8.54 11.46
CA MET A 68 -8.53 7.32 10.93
C MET A 68 -9.45 6.09 11.01
N ASN A 69 -10.40 6.08 11.93
CA ASN A 69 -11.37 4.98 12.11
C ASN A 69 -12.32 4.80 10.91
N GLU A 70 -12.53 5.87 10.14
CA GLU A 70 -13.37 5.87 8.94
C GLU A 70 -12.55 5.67 7.66
N ALA A 71 -11.23 5.53 7.79
CA ALA A 71 -10.37 5.33 6.63
C ALA A 71 -10.56 3.93 6.03
N LYS A 72 -10.51 3.83 4.70
CA LYS A 72 -10.47 2.54 4.01
C LYS A 72 -9.15 1.81 4.27
N SER A 73 -8.05 2.57 4.34
CA SER A 73 -6.71 2.09 4.68
C SER A 73 -5.82 3.24 5.13
N ILE A 74 -4.75 2.93 5.84
CA ILE A 74 -3.74 3.90 6.29
C ILE A 74 -2.39 3.46 5.72
N ILE A 75 -1.66 4.40 5.12
CA ILE A 75 -0.32 4.16 4.59
C ILE A 75 0.67 5.00 5.38
N VAL A 76 1.62 4.33 6.05
CA VAL A 76 2.72 4.97 6.79
C VAL A 76 3.99 4.83 5.95
N LEU A 77 4.43 5.95 5.39
CA LEU A 77 5.61 6.00 4.53
C LEU A 77 6.85 6.36 5.35
N ASN A 78 7.96 5.69 5.05
CA ASN A 78 9.26 6.05 5.60
C ASN A 78 9.95 7.12 4.74
N ASP A 79 10.74 7.94 5.37
CA ASP A 79 11.73 8.76 4.68
C ASP A 79 13.04 7.98 4.64
N GLU A 80 13.60 7.76 3.46
CA GLU A 80 14.84 7.00 3.24
C GLU A 80 16.04 7.57 4.04
N SER A 81 15.96 8.84 4.43
CA SER A 81 16.97 9.53 5.22
C SER A 81 16.86 9.35 6.73
N VAL A 82 15.77 8.71 7.22
CA VAL A 82 15.47 8.63 8.66
C VAL A 82 15.40 7.17 9.12
N VAL A 83 15.89 6.91 10.32
CA VAL A 83 15.83 5.59 10.96
C VAL A 83 14.37 5.17 11.20
N ASP A 84 14.07 3.88 11.12
CA ASP A 84 12.73 3.29 11.31
C ASP A 84 12.02 3.66 12.62
N PHE A 85 12.73 4.21 13.60
CA PHE A 85 12.19 4.67 14.88
C PHE A 85 10.97 5.60 14.74
N ASN A 86 10.96 6.44 13.71
CA ASN A 86 9.83 7.34 13.46
C ASN A 86 8.58 6.58 13.03
N ILE A 87 8.74 5.52 12.26
CA ILE A 87 7.64 4.64 11.84
C ILE A 87 7.09 3.86 13.02
N GLU A 88 7.97 3.27 13.81
CA GLU A 88 7.61 2.50 14.98
C GLU A 88 6.75 3.33 15.94
N SER A 89 7.19 4.56 16.24
CA SER A 89 6.46 5.48 17.10
C SER A 89 5.09 5.86 16.52
N THR A 90 5.04 6.13 15.21
CA THR A 90 3.78 6.45 14.52
C THR A 90 2.83 5.25 14.53
N LEU A 91 3.34 4.03 14.31
CA LEU A 91 2.53 2.81 14.34
C LEU A 91 1.97 2.51 15.73
N LEU A 92 2.75 2.72 16.80
CA LEU A 92 2.28 2.55 18.16
C LEU A 92 1.12 3.49 18.49
N VAL A 93 1.20 4.76 18.09
CA VAL A 93 0.12 5.73 18.31
C VAL A 93 -1.08 5.39 17.41
N THR A 94 -0.85 5.05 16.15
CA THR A 94 -1.91 4.63 15.22
C THR A 94 -2.65 3.41 15.76
N ARG A 95 -1.94 2.40 16.23
CA ARG A 95 -2.53 1.20 16.85
C ARG A 95 -3.36 1.51 18.07
N LYS A 96 -2.89 2.41 18.94
CA LYS A 96 -3.65 2.86 20.10
C LYS A 96 -4.99 3.49 19.71
N ILE A 97 -5.01 4.29 18.65
CA ILE A 97 -6.23 4.94 18.14
C ILE A 97 -7.18 3.91 17.50
N LEU A 98 -6.63 2.92 16.78
CA LEU A 98 -7.38 1.91 16.05
C LEU A 98 -7.68 0.65 16.89
N SER A 99 -7.55 0.68 18.20
CA SER A 99 -7.57 -0.51 19.09
C SER A 99 -8.72 -1.48 18.81
N ASP A 100 -9.90 -0.96 18.43
CA ASP A 100 -11.12 -1.74 18.20
C ASP A 100 -11.58 -1.75 16.73
N VAL A 101 -10.84 -1.10 15.83
CA VAL A 101 -11.24 -0.93 14.42
C VAL A 101 -10.27 -1.67 13.49
N LYS A 102 -10.83 -2.48 12.60
CA LYS A 102 -10.07 -3.28 11.63
C LYS A 102 -9.74 -2.49 10.35
N VAL A 103 -9.05 -1.36 10.49
CA VAL A 103 -8.52 -0.64 9.33
C VAL A 103 -7.14 -1.22 8.97
N PRO A 104 -6.90 -1.67 7.73
CA PRO A 104 -5.59 -2.13 7.31
C PRO A 104 -4.58 -0.98 7.33
N VAL A 105 -3.44 -1.24 7.94
CA VAL A 105 -2.31 -0.30 8.02
C VAL A 105 -1.16 -0.86 7.20
N ILE A 106 -0.79 -0.18 6.14
CA ILE A 106 0.37 -0.50 5.32
C ILE A 106 1.54 0.34 5.81
N ALA A 107 2.66 -0.28 6.18
CA ALA A 107 3.83 0.44 6.66
C ALA A 107 5.10 0.04 5.91
N GLN A 108 5.83 1.06 5.48
CA GLN A 108 7.08 0.91 4.78
C GLN A 108 8.24 0.85 5.78
N PHE A 109 8.99 -0.24 5.81
CA PHE A 109 10.17 -0.44 6.65
C PHE A 109 11.44 -0.48 5.80
N ASN A 110 12.54 0.01 6.38
CA ASN A 110 13.88 -0.14 5.81
C ASN A 110 14.60 -1.37 6.40
N ASN A 111 14.31 -1.73 7.65
CA ASN A 111 14.90 -2.89 8.34
C ASN A 111 13.90 -4.04 8.50
N SER A 112 14.31 -5.24 8.08
CA SER A 112 13.49 -6.45 8.19
C SER A 112 13.30 -6.93 9.64
N GLU A 113 14.24 -6.66 10.55
CA GLU A 113 14.14 -7.10 11.96
C GLU A 113 12.93 -6.47 12.66
N ASN A 114 12.64 -5.21 12.36
CA ASN A 114 11.50 -4.49 12.93
C ASN A 114 10.16 -5.03 12.42
N ILE A 115 10.11 -5.55 11.20
CA ILE A 115 8.91 -6.14 10.62
C ILE A 115 8.39 -7.30 11.46
N ASP A 116 9.28 -8.21 11.90
CA ASP A 116 8.89 -9.40 12.66
C ASP A 116 8.25 -9.04 14.01
N ILE A 117 8.75 -7.98 14.64
CA ILE A 117 8.24 -7.50 15.93
C ILE A 117 6.81 -6.97 15.76
N PHE A 118 6.59 -6.11 14.77
CA PHE A 118 5.30 -5.45 14.57
C PHE A 118 4.25 -6.38 13.95
N SER A 119 4.61 -7.24 13.02
CA SER A 119 3.68 -8.17 12.36
C SER A 119 3.08 -9.20 13.33
N ARG A 120 3.85 -9.64 14.33
CA ARG A 120 3.35 -10.57 15.37
C ARG A 120 2.35 -9.91 16.31
N SER A 121 2.44 -8.60 16.48
CA SER A 121 1.63 -7.86 17.44
C SER A 121 0.37 -7.23 16.84
N ASP A 122 0.31 -7.09 15.51
CA ASP A 122 -0.83 -6.48 14.80
C ASP A 122 -1.14 -7.22 13.50
N LYS A 123 -2.28 -7.94 13.50
CA LYS A 123 -2.75 -8.68 12.31
C LYS A 123 -3.27 -7.80 11.19
N ASN A 124 -3.57 -6.54 11.45
CA ASN A 124 -4.03 -5.59 10.46
C ASN A 124 -2.87 -4.79 9.83
N LEU A 125 -1.64 -5.01 10.31
CA LEU A 125 -0.45 -4.40 9.75
C LEU A 125 0.05 -5.22 8.55
N LEU A 126 0.22 -4.53 7.43
CA LEU A 126 0.83 -5.04 6.20
C LEU A 126 2.20 -4.36 6.02
N PRO A 127 3.28 -4.97 6.49
CA PRO A 127 4.60 -4.37 6.38
C PRO A 127 5.15 -4.55 4.96
N VAL A 128 5.78 -3.51 4.44
CA VAL A 128 6.48 -3.52 3.15
C VAL A 128 7.94 -3.17 3.38
N ASN A 129 8.84 -4.08 3.01
CA ASN A 129 10.28 -3.83 3.02
C ASN A 129 10.77 -3.54 1.60
N ASN A 130 11.03 -2.29 1.30
CA ASN A 130 11.48 -1.86 -0.03
C ASN A 130 12.79 -2.55 -0.46
N SER A 131 13.76 -2.64 0.44
CA SER A 131 15.07 -3.23 0.14
C SER A 131 14.93 -4.70 -0.22
N SER A 132 14.10 -5.44 0.51
CA SER A 132 13.84 -6.86 0.24
C SER A 132 13.13 -7.08 -1.09
N VAL A 133 12.10 -6.29 -1.38
CA VAL A 133 11.36 -6.34 -2.66
C VAL A 133 12.30 -6.05 -3.82
N MET A 134 13.09 -4.98 -3.75
CA MET A 134 14.05 -4.61 -4.78
C MET A 134 15.14 -5.67 -4.99
N ALA A 135 15.68 -6.24 -3.91
CA ALA A 135 16.66 -7.31 -3.98
C ALA A 135 16.08 -8.56 -4.67
N SER A 136 14.85 -8.91 -4.35
CA SER A 136 14.17 -10.06 -4.96
C SER A 136 13.95 -9.86 -6.46
N ILE A 137 13.44 -8.70 -6.88
CA ILE A 137 13.22 -8.36 -8.29
C ILE A 137 14.57 -8.38 -9.04
N THR A 138 15.60 -7.73 -8.49
CA THR A 138 16.93 -7.67 -9.08
C THR A 138 17.52 -9.08 -9.26
N THR A 139 17.40 -9.94 -8.24
CA THR A 139 17.93 -11.32 -8.31
C THR A 139 17.19 -12.15 -9.36
N GLN A 140 15.89 -12.00 -9.50
CA GLN A 140 15.12 -12.68 -10.53
C GLN A 140 15.48 -12.18 -11.93
N ALA A 141 15.66 -10.89 -12.11
CA ALA A 141 16.05 -10.29 -13.38
C ALA A 141 17.45 -10.74 -13.88
N ILE A 142 18.38 -11.06 -12.96
CA ILE A 142 19.69 -11.63 -13.31
C ILE A 142 19.54 -12.99 -14.02
N ARG A 143 18.55 -13.79 -13.58
CA ARG A 143 18.31 -15.14 -14.13
C ARG A 143 17.50 -15.11 -15.42
N ASN A 144 16.56 -14.20 -15.50
CA ASN A 144 15.66 -14.06 -16.65
C ASN A 144 15.34 -12.57 -16.83
N LYS A 145 15.83 -11.99 -17.91
CA LYS A 145 15.72 -10.57 -18.20
C LYS A 145 14.25 -10.12 -18.33
N GLU A 146 13.39 -10.93 -18.90
CA GLU A 146 11.99 -10.62 -19.17
C GLU A 146 11.13 -10.64 -17.88
N ILE A 147 11.61 -11.27 -16.80
CA ILE A 147 10.84 -11.43 -15.57
C ILE A 147 10.59 -10.08 -14.86
N SER A 148 11.51 -9.13 -15.02
CA SER A 148 11.33 -7.80 -14.44
C SER A 148 10.17 -7.03 -15.08
N GLU A 149 9.97 -7.17 -16.37
CA GLU A 149 8.85 -6.55 -17.09
C GLU A 149 7.52 -7.14 -16.62
N VAL A 150 7.43 -8.46 -16.51
CA VAL A 150 6.24 -9.18 -16.01
C VAL A 150 5.92 -8.79 -14.57
N ILE A 151 6.94 -8.71 -13.68
CA ILE A 151 6.70 -8.31 -12.29
C ILE A 151 6.20 -6.86 -12.20
N LEU A 152 6.78 -5.95 -13.00
CA LEU A 152 6.36 -4.56 -13.01
C LEU A 152 4.93 -4.40 -13.53
N ASP A 153 4.54 -5.18 -14.55
CA ASP A 153 3.18 -5.20 -15.06
C ASP A 153 2.17 -5.66 -14.01
N PHE A 154 2.47 -6.70 -13.23
CA PHE A 154 1.63 -7.16 -12.12
C PHE A 154 1.58 -6.18 -10.92
N LEU A 155 2.52 -5.26 -10.80
CA LEU A 155 2.55 -4.26 -9.73
C LEU A 155 1.91 -2.94 -10.16
N ASP A 156 1.63 -2.74 -11.44
CA ASP A 156 1.01 -1.54 -11.99
C ASP A 156 -0.52 -1.76 -12.12
N TYR A 157 -1.32 -0.82 -11.65
CA TYR A 157 -2.78 -0.88 -11.80
C TYR A 157 -3.29 -0.68 -13.23
N ASP A 158 -2.44 -0.22 -14.15
CA ASP A 158 -2.76 -0.16 -15.60
C ASP A 158 -2.42 -1.48 -16.33
N GLY A 159 -1.81 -2.44 -15.61
CA GLY A 159 -1.42 -3.77 -16.10
C GLY A 159 -2.40 -4.88 -15.76
N ASP A 160 -1.91 -6.12 -15.83
CA ASP A 160 -2.66 -7.30 -15.41
C ASP A 160 -2.67 -7.42 -13.88
N GLU A 161 -3.87 -7.51 -13.28
CA GLU A 161 -4.04 -7.57 -11.84
C GLU A 161 -4.24 -8.99 -11.30
N ILE A 162 -3.78 -9.24 -10.07
CA ILE A 162 -4.00 -10.50 -9.37
C ILE A 162 -5.22 -10.38 -8.46
N TYR A 163 -6.25 -11.18 -8.71
CA TYR A 163 -7.47 -11.23 -7.92
C TYR A 163 -7.60 -12.53 -7.13
N PHE A 164 -8.15 -12.43 -5.92
CA PHE A 164 -8.57 -13.57 -5.12
C PHE A 164 -10.07 -13.75 -5.24
N PHE A 165 -10.51 -14.89 -5.77
CA PHE A 165 -11.92 -15.24 -5.89
C PHE A 165 -12.34 -16.23 -4.79
N PRO A 166 -13.57 -16.09 -4.23
CA PRO A 166 -14.10 -17.10 -3.34
C PRO A 166 -14.26 -18.43 -4.06
N PRO A 167 -14.01 -19.59 -3.39
CA PRO A 167 -13.95 -20.90 -4.02
C PRO A 167 -15.29 -21.45 -4.49
N ASP A 168 -16.42 -20.82 -4.19
CA ASP A 168 -17.77 -21.35 -4.38
C ASP A 168 -18.08 -21.78 -5.82
N ILE A 169 -17.57 -21.06 -6.82
CA ILE A 169 -17.75 -21.36 -8.25
C ILE A 169 -16.88 -22.56 -8.71
N LEU A 170 -15.78 -22.80 -8.02
CA LEU A 170 -14.76 -23.77 -8.39
C LEU A 170 -14.70 -24.97 -7.41
N ALA A 171 -15.52 -24.95 -6.36
CA ALA A 171 -15.54 -25.99 -5.34
C ALA A 171 -15.82 -27.39 -5.93
N GLY A 172 -15.05 -28.38 -5.48
CA GLY A 172 -15.19 -29.76 -5.93
C GLY A 172 -14.59 -30.09 -7.30
N LYS A 173 -13.90 -29.13 -7.95
CA LYS A 173 -13.24 -29.33 -9.24
C LYS A 173 -11.73 -29.48 -9.09
N THR A 174 -11.12 -30.19 -10.04
CA THR A 174 -9.66 -30.23 -10.13
C THR A 174 -9.12 -28.91 -10.70
N PHE A 175 -7.84 -28.61 -10.45
CA PHE A 175 -7.18 -27.40 -10.96
C PHE A 175 -7.30 -27.27 -12.50
N ASP A 176 -7.16 -28.38 -13.24
CA ASP A 176 -7.30 -28.37 -14.70
C ASP A 176 -8.74 -28.10 -15.14
N GLN A 177 -9.73 -28.61 -14.41
CA GLN A 177 -11.14 -28.29 -14.67
C GLN A 177 -11.45 -26.82 -14.39
N CYS A 178 -10.82 -26.22 -13.35
CA CYS A 178 -10.95 -24.81 -13.07
C CYS A 178 -10.38 -23.94 -14.20
N LYS A 179 -9.20 -24.28 -14.72
CA LYS A 179 -8.56 -23.55 -15.83
C LYS A 179 -9.43 -23.52 -17.11
N LEU A 180 -10.15 -24.61 -17.38
CA LEU A 180 -11.01 -24.70 -18.55
C LEU A 180 -12.33 -23.93 -18.42
N GLN A 181 -12.72 -23.60 -17.19
CA GLN A 181 -14.01 -22.94 -16.92
C GLN A 181 -13.96 -21.42 -16.92
N VAL A 182 -12.80 -20.84 -16.69
CA VAL A 182 -12.60 -19.39 -16.64
C VAL A 182 -12.03 -18.93 -17.98
N MET A 183 -12.84 -18.26 -18.76
CA MET A 183 -12.38 -17.62 -19.99
C MET A 183 -11.74 -16.27 -19.66
N ASN A 184 -10.64 -15.94 -20.32
CA ASN A 184 -9.91 -14.66 -20.19
C ASN A 184 -9.28 -14.39 -18.80
N ILE A 185 -9.07 -15.44 -18.00
CA ILE A 185 -8.40 -15.36 -16.70
C ILE A 185 -7.39 -16.49 -16.59
N SER A 186 -6.20 -16.20 -16.11
CA SER A 186 -5.19 -17.20 -15.79
C SER A 186 -5.23 -17.54 -14.30
N ILE A 187 -5.48 -18.81 -13.96
CA ILE A 187 -5.44 -19.28 -12.57
C ILE A 187 -4.00 -19.65 -12.21
N PHE A 188 -3.41 -18.95 -11.26
CA PHE A 188 -2.04 -19.20 -10.79
C PHE A 188 -1.96 -20.28 -9.71
N GLY A 189 -2.98 -20.39 -8.87
CA GLY A 189 -2.95 -21.32 -7.76
C GLY A 189 -4.18 -21.25 -6.87
N ILE A 190 -4.13 -22.04 -5.80
CA ILE A 190 -5.14 -22.07 -4.74
C ILE A 190 -4.46 -21.62 -3.45
N PHE A 191 -5.00 -20.59 -2.80
CA PHE A 191 -4.58 -20.19 -1.49
C PHE A 191 -5.38 -20.95 -0.44
N THR A 192 -4.69 -21.68 0.43
CA THR A 192 -5.29 -22.40 1.56
C THR A 192 -4.82 -21.74 2.87
N ASN A 193 -5.76 -21.47 3.78
CA ASN A 193 -5.45 -20.98 5.13
C ASN A 193 -4.80 -22.08 5.97
#